data_f12b581fc0944b42569fa4494d000ad4
#
_entry.id   f12b581fc0944b42569fa4494d000ad4
#
_cell.length_a   1.000
_cell.length_b   1.000
_cell.length_c   1.000
_cell.angle_alpha   90.00
_cell.angle_beta   90.00
_cell.angle_gamma   90.00
#
_symmetry.space_group_name_H-M   'P 1'
#
loop_
_entity.id
_entity.type
_entity.pdbx_description
1 polymer ?
#
loop_
_entity_poly.entity_id
_entity_poly.type
_entity_poly.pdbx_seq_one_letter_code
_entity_poly.pdbx_strand_id
1 'polypeptide(L)'
;RNAPYGALLYAVRSNLYKKHPYGRLTIGLDKDLTAADINDFKKFNARYHKPNNATLVVAGDIDVNQTKEMVEKYFADIPSSDDVVRNLPKEDPIEETIRSTWYDPNIQVPALLVGYITPKMNTREARVLSILSTYLSDGKSSVLYKRMVDDNKLALAVQTVNLAQEDYGTYLMLALPLGEITLEKLLSEIDEEIEKVKNELITDRDLEKLQNTLETQFVNRNASIEGIANSLSDYYTFYGDTGLINSELDIYRSITKEEIRDVAKKYLNSNQRVIVDYLPG
;
A
#
# COMPACT_ATOMS: atom_id res chain seq x y z
N ARG A 1 -10.37 -12.49 9.79
CA ARG A 1 -11.48 -11.75 10.45
C ARG A 1 -11.57 -12.01 11.96
N ASN A 2 -11.09 -13.17 12.43
CA ASN A 2 -11.20 -13.56 13.83
C ASN A 2 -10.02 -13.04 14.70
N ALA A 3 -9.01 -12.41 14.10
CA ALA A 3 -7.93 -11.78 14.84
C ALA A 3 -8.32 -10.34 15.23
N PRO A 4 -7.89 -9.85 16.40
CA PRO A 4 -8.04 -8.43 16.76
C PRO A 4 -7.52 -7.53 15.63
N TYR A 5 -8.28 -6.50 15.31
CA TYR A 5 -7.98 -5.57 14.22
C TYR A 5 -7.87 -6.20 12.81
N GLY A 6 -8.33 -7.43 12.61
CA GLY A 6 -8.21 -8.15 11.33
C GLY A 6 -9.01 -7.55 10.17
N ALA A 7 -9.92 -6.64 10.43
CA ALA A 7 -10.76 -5.99 9.41
C ALA A 7 -10.36 -4.53 9.11
N LEU A 8 -9.30 -3.97 9.71
CA LEU A 8 -8.90 -2.56 9.55
C LEU A 8 -8.84 -2.11 8.09
N LEU A 9 -8.08 -2.83 7.27
CA LEU A 9 -7.91 -2.47 5.86
C LEU A 9 -9.23 -2.56 5.09
N TYR A 10 -10.05 -3.56 5.38
CA TYR A 10 -11.35 -3.71 4.76
C TYR A 10 -12.31 -2.59 5.16
N ALA A 11 -12.35 -2.23 6.44
CA ALA A 11 -13.20 -1.15 6.95
C ALA A 11 -12.91 0.19 6.25
N VAL A 12 -11.65 0.45 5.90
CA VAL A 12 -11.27 1.64 5.13
C VAL A 12 -11.57 1.47 3.64
N ARG A 13 -11.08 0.38 3.02
CA ARG A 13 -11.16 0.20 1.56
C ARG A 13 -12.59 0.05 1.05
N SER A 14 -13.47 -0.60 1.79
CA SER A 14 -14.91 -0.72 1.45
C SER A 14 -15.63 0.63 1.44
N ASN A 15 -15.08 1.64 2.08
CA ASN A 15 -15.57 3.01 2.05
C ASN A 15 -14.87 3.88 0.99
N LEU A 16 -13.59 3.64 0.72
CA LEU A 16 -12.83 4.34 -0.32
C LEU A 16 -13.24 3.92 -1.74
N TYR A 17 -13.45 2.61 -1.95
CA TYR A 17 -13.70 2.05 -3.28
C TYR A 17 -15.12 1.46 -3.34
N LYS A 18 -16.04 2.20 -3.94
CA LYS A 18 -17.45 1.79 -4.09
C LYS A 18 -17.70 1.05 -5.40
N LYS A 19 -16.94 1.38 -6.44
CA LYS A 19 -17.06 0.81 -7.80
C LYS A 19 -15.91 -0.14 -8.10
N HIS A 20 -14.70 0.26 -7.77
CA HIS A 20 -13.49 -0.52 -8.07
C HIS A 20 -13.37 -1.75 -7.16
N PRO A 21 -12.88 -2.91 -7.68
CA PRO A 21 -12.72 -4.15 -6.90
C PRO A 21 -11.84 -4.01 -5.65
N TYR A 22 -11.02 -2.98 -5.53
CA TYR A 22 -10.21 -2.74 -4.33
C TYR A 22 -11.03 -2.50 -3.05
N GLY A 23 -12.33 -2.22 -3.17
CA GLY A 23 -13.27 -2.21 -2.03
C GLY A 23 -13.56 -3.58 -1.44
N ARG A 24 -13.09 -4.66 -2.07
CA ARG A 24 -13.28 -6.06 -1.62
C ARG A 24 -12.00 -6.62 -1.03
N LEU A 25 -12.13 -7.65 -0.20
CA LEU A 25 -10.99 -8.41 0.28
C LEU A 25 -10.52 -9.40 -0.80
N THR A 26 -9.22 -9.57 -0.94
CA THR A 26 -8.62 -10.58 -1.83
C THR A 26 -9.06 -12.00 -1.47
N ILE A 27 -9.24 -12.28 -0.18
CA ILE A 27 -9.75 -13.57 0.31
C ILE A 27 -11.21 -13.83 -0.06
N GLY A 28 -11.96 -12.81 -0.50
CA GLY A 28 -13.38 -12.92 -0.83
C GLY A 28 -14.30 -12.81 0.40
N LEU A 29 -15.60 -12.94 0.15
CA LEU A 29 -16.64 -12.97 1.17
C LEU A 29 -17.17 -14.40 1.31
N ASP A 30 -17.63 -14.78 2.51
CA ASP A 30 -18.18 -16.11 2.78
C ASP A 30 -19.28 -16.50 1.79
N LYS A 31 -20.14 -15.55 1.42
CA LYS A 31 -21.19 -15.74 0.41
C LYS A 31 -20.65 -16.11 -0.96
N ASP A 32 -19.51 -15.51 -1.37
CA ASP A 32 -18.89 -15.77 -2.67
C ASP A 32 -18.21 -17.13 -2.66
N LEU A 33 -17.55 -17.49 -1.55
CA LEU A 33 -16.92 -18.81 -1.36
C LEU A 33 -17.96 -19.94 -1.32
N THR A 34 -19.09 -19.71 -0.66
CA THR A 34 -20.17 -20.70 -0.56
C THR A 34 -20.90 -20.89 -1.90
N ALA A 35 -20.98 -19.85 -2.73
CA ALA A 35 -21.62 -19.90 -4.04
C ALA A 35 -20.75 -20.50 -5.13
N ALA A 36 -19.42 -20.51 -4.97
CA ALA A 36 -18.49 -20.99 -5.99
C ALA A 36 -18.50 -22.54 -6.10
N ASP A 37 -18.51 -23.03 -7.32
CA ASP A 37 -18.42 -24.46 -7.61
C ASP A 37 -17.06 -24.81 -8.29
N ILE A 38 -16.80 -26.11 -8.47
CA ILE A 38 -15.55 -26.59 -9.08
C ILE A 38 -15.37 -26.08 -10.53
N ASN A 39 -16.45 -25.78 -11.25
CA ASN A 39 -16.35 -25.28 -12.61
C ASN A 39 -15.90 -23.82 -12.64
N ASP A 40 -16.26 -23.03 -11.63
CA ASP A 40 -15.78 -21.66 -11.49
C ASP A 40 -14.25 -21.63 -11.28
N PHE A 41 -13.73 -22.51 -10.44
CA PHE A 41 -12.27 -22.67 -10.26
C PHE A 41 -11.58 -23.12 -11.56
N LYS A 42 -12.14 -24.10 -12.29
CA LYS A 42 -11.60 -24.54 -13.56
C LYS A 42 -11.60 -23.43 -14.61
N LYS A 43 -12.68 -22.67 -14.73
CA LYS A 43 -12.78 -21.53 -15.65
C LYS A 43 -11.78 -20.43 -15.29
N PHE A 44 -11.66 -20.10 -14.00
CA PHE A 44 -10.69 -19.12 -13.52
C PHE A 44 -9.25 -19.55 -13.85
N ASN A 45 -8.89 -20.79 -13.53
CA ASN A 45 -7.58 -21.34 -13.84
C ASN A 45 -7.29 -21.33 -15.35
N ALA A 46 -8.24 -21.81 -16.16
CA ALA A 46 -8.12 -21.84 -17.61
C ALA A 46 -7.94 -20.46 -18.24
N ARG A 47 -8.49 -19.42 -17.62
CA ARG A 47 -8.44 -18.05 -18.13
C ARG A 47 -7.19 -17.29 -17.67
N TYR A 48 -6.83 -17.41 -16.40
CA TYR A 48 -5.83 -16.54 -15.78
C TYR A 48 -4.47 -17.19 -15.54
N HIS A 49 -4.41 -18.51 -15.33
CA HIS A 49 -3.16 -19.25 -15.09
C HIS A 49 -2.59 -19.83 -16.38
N LYS A 50 -2.13 -18.94 -17.26
CA LYS A 50 -1.57 -19.27 -18.56
C LYS A 50 -0.22 -18.62 -18.78
N PRO A 51 0.65 -19.19 -19.62
CA PRO A 51 2.00 -18.66 -19.86
C PRO A 51 2.01 -17.20 -20.32
N ASN A 52 1.04 -16.79 -21.13
CA ASN A 52 0.93 -15.40 -21.60
C ASN A 52 0.41 -14.42 -20.54
N ASN A 53 0.00 -14.90 -19.37
CA ASN A 53 -0.42 -14.10 -18.21
C ASN A 53 0.43 -14.40 -16.97
N ALA A 54 1.64 -14.92 -17.15
CA ALA A 54 2.54 -15.28 -16.06
C ALA A 54 3.96 -14.78 -16.34
N THR A 55 4.65 -14.36 -15.30
CA THR A 55 6.07 -14.02 -15.33
C THR A 55 6.84 -15.07 -14.54
N LEU A 56 7.78 -15.77 -15.20
CA LEU A 56 8.67 -16.72 -14.56
C LEU A 56 10.04 -16.07 -14.38
N VAL A 57 10.52 -16.03 -13.16
CA VAL A 57 11.90 -15.60 -12.83
C VAL A 57 12.63 -16.79 -12.22
N VAL A 58 13.80 -17.11 -12.78
CA VAL A 58 14.71 -18.12 -12.23
C VAL A 58 16.03 -17.44 -11.92
N ALA A 59 16.45 -17.48 -10.65
CA ALA A 59 17.66 -16.81 -10.19
C ALA A 59 18.48 -17.76 -9.29
N GLY A 60 19.78 -17.70 -9.40
CA GLY A 60 20.71 -18.54 -8.62
C GLY A 60 22.00 -18.84 -9.38
N ASP A 61 22.74 -19.83 -8.93
CA ASP A 61 23.89 -20.38 -9.64
C ASP A 61 23.40 -21.32 -10.74
N ILE A 62 23.04 -20.75 -11.89
CA ILE A 62 22.40 -21.46 -13.00
C ILE A 62 23.18 -21.25 -14.31
N ASP A 63 23.18 -22.29 -15.17
CA ASP A 63 23.47 -22.13 -16.60
C ASP A 63 22.21 -21.65 -17.33
N VAL A 64 22.30 -20.48 -17.98
CA VAL A 64 21.16 -19.83 -18.63
C VAL A 64 20.58 -20.68 -19.78
N ASN A 65 21.46 -21.34 -20.59
CA ASN A 65 21.02 -22.12 -21.74
C ASN A 65 20.31 -23.39 -21.28
N GLN A 66 20.93 -24.10 -20.32
CA GLN A 66 20.33 -25.32 -19.75
C GLN A 66 19.00 -24.99 -19.05
N THR A 67 18.90 -23.84 -18.35
CA THR A 67 17.66 -23.42 -17.72
C THR A 67 16.58 -23.13 -18.76
N LYS A 68 16.92 -22.45 -19.87
CA LYS A 68 15.97 -22.22 -20.98
C LYS A 68 15.45 -23.53 -21.58
N GLU A 69 16.35 -24.50 -21.85
CA GLU A 69 15.96 -25.81 -22.35
C GLU A 69 15.01 -26.54 -21.38
N MET A 70 15.27 -26.45 -20.07
CA MET A 70 14.37 -27.00 -19.06
C MET A 70 13.02 -26.30 -19.01
N VAL A 71 12.99 -24.98 -19.09
CA VAL A 71 11.75 -24.19 -19.14
C VAL A 71 10.94 -24.56 -20.37
N GLU A 72 11.58 -24.64 -21.55
CA GLU A 72 10.92 -25.06 -22.78
C GLU A 72 10.37 -26.47 -22.65
N LYS A 73 11.16 -27.41 -22.16
CA LYS A 73 10.74 -28.81 -21.95
C LYS A 73 9.51 -28.96 -21.06
N TYR A 74 9.38 -28.18 -20.01
CA TYR A 74 8.31 -28.34 -19.00
C TYR A 74 7.11 -27.41 -19.21
N PHE A 75 7.26 -26.31 -19.94
CA PHE A 75 6.22 -25.29 -20.07
C PHE A 75 5.74 -25.06 -21.53
N ALA A 76 6.50 -25.49 -22.56
CA ALA A 76 6.16 -25.18 -23.96
C ALA A 76 4.82 -25.77 -24.41
N ASP A 77 4.42 -26.93 -23.86
CA ASP A 77 3.16 -27.61 -24.21
C ASP A 77 1.93 -26.99 -23.53
N ILE A 78 2.12 -26.01 -22.62
CA ILE A 78 0.99 -25.33 -21.95
C ILE A 78 0.41 -24.29 -22.92
N PRO A 79 -0.85 -24.46 -23.36
CA PRO A 79 -1.44 -23.55 -24.33
C PRO A 79 -1.65 -22.16 -23.73
N SER A 80 -1.43 -21.12 -24.52
CA SER A 80 -1.84 -19.75 -24.20
C SER A 80 -3.37 -19.65 -24.14
N SER A 81 -3.87 -18.63 -23.45
CA SER A 81 -5.27 -18.21 -23.54
C SER A 81 -5.39 -16.92 -24.34
N ASP A 82 -6.65 -16.47 -24.56
CA ASP A 82 -6.87 -15.11 -25.01
C ASP A 82 -6.28 -14.12 -24.01
N ASP A 83 -5.87 -12.94 -24.47
CA ASP A 83 -5.34 -11.90 -23.62
C ASP A 83 -6.36 -11.49 -22.55
N VAL A 84 -5.89 -11.33 -21.33
CA VAL A 84 -6.73 -10.89 -20.21
C VAL A 84 -6.96 -9.40 -20.33
N VAL A 85 -8.13 -9.03 -20.86
CA VAL A 85 -8.54 -7.62 -20.93
C VAL A 85 -9.03 -7.19 -19.55
N ARG A 86 -8.35 -6.21 -18.94
CA ARG A 86 -8.76 -5.59 -17.69
C ARG A 86 -9.70 -4.42 -18.00
N ASN A 87 -10.99 -4.63 -17.83
CA ASN A 87 -12.01 -3.59 -17.93
C ASN A 87 -12.62 -3.34 -16.54
N LEU A 88 -11.87 -2.67 -15.68
CA LEU A 88 -12.29 -2.37 -14.31
C LEU A 88 -12.96 -1.00 -14.26
N PRO A 89 -14.05 -0.84 -13.48
CA PRO A 89 -14.70 0.44 -13.31
C PRO A 89 -13.76 1.42 -12.63
N LYS A 90 -13.78 2.67 -13.08
CA LYS A 90 -13.06 3.75 -12.40
C LYS A 90 -13.80 4.14 -11.13
N GLU A 91 -13.05 4.47 -10.09
CA GLU A 91 -13.61 5.02 -8.86
C GLU A 91 -13.91 6.50 -9.03
N ASP A 92 -14.97 6.96 -8.39
CA ASP A 92 -15.27 8.38 -8.33
C ASP A 92 -14.38 9.08 -7.30
N PRO A 93 -14.01 10.34 -7.50
CA PRO A 93 -13.32 11.11 -6.48
C PRO A 93 -14.20 11.29 -5.23
N ILE A 94 -13.57 11.29 -4.07
CA ILE A 94 -14.23 11.64 -2.82
C ILE A 94 -14.29 13.17 -2.75
N GLU A 95 -15.48 13.73 -2.72
CA GLU A 95 -15.71 15.18 -2.68
C GLU A 95 -15.95 15.69 -1.26
N GLU A 96 -16.46 14.83 -0.37
CA GLU A 96 -16.72 15.13 1.03
C GLU A 96 -16.20 14.01 1.93
N THR A 97 -15.78 14.36 3.15
CA THR A 97 -15.34 13.38 4.14
C THR A 97 -16.43 12.35 4.41
N ILE A 98 -16.10 11.08 4.21
CA ILE A 98 -16.95 9.95 4.57
C ILE A 98 -16.54 9.48 5.96
N ARG A 99 -17.45 9.51 6.94
CA ARG A 99 -17.21 8.95 8.27
C ARG A 99 -18.08 7.72 8.49
N SER A 100 -17.50 6.66 9.03
CA SER A 100 -18.20 5.41 9.33
C SER A 100 -17.69 4.81 10.63
N THR A 101 -18.47 3.90 11.20
CA THR A 101 -18.10 3.14 12.38
C THR A 101 -18.00 1.66 12.01
N TRP A 102 -16.96 1.01 12.55
CA TRP A 102 -16.77 -0.43 12.47
C TRP A 102 -16.67 -1.02 13.87
N TYR A 103 -17.41 -2.08 14.13
CA TYR A 103 -17.36 -2.78 15.43
C TYR A 103 -16.59 -4.09 15.29
N ASP A 104 -15.62 -4.31 16.17
CA ASP A 104 -14.82 -5.53 16.26
C ASP A 104 -14.92 -6.11 17.69
N PRO A 105 -15.57 -7.27 17.87
CA PRO A 105 -15.72 -7.87 19.19
C PRO A 105 -14.41 -8.41 19.79
N ASN A 106 -13.34 -8.44 19.02
CA ASN A 106 -12.06 -9.01 19.45
C ASN A 106 -11.07 -7.96 19.98
N ILE A 107 -11.45 -6.68 20.03
CA ILE A 107 -10.60 -5.60 20.51
C ILE A 107 -11.13 -4.99 21.80
N GLN A 108 -10.23 -4.37 22.56
CA GLN A 108 -10.57 -3.59 23.76
C GLN A 108 -10.23 -2.12 23.58
N VAL A 109 -9.21 -1.80 22.79
CA VAL A 109 -8.78 -0.43 22.49
C VAL A 109 -9.34 -0.02 21.14
N PRO A 110 -10.06 1.10 21.04
CA PRO A 110 -10.55 1.59 19.76
C PRO A 110 -9.36 2.02 18.87
N ALA A 111 -9.62 2.13 17.56
CA ALA A 111 -8.65 2.67 16.63
C ALA A 111 -9.28 3.75 15.75
N LEU A 112 -8.52 4.82 15.50
CA LEU A 112 -8.82 5.78 14.45
C LEU A 112 -8.16 5.31 13.15
N LEU A 113 -8.92 5.25 12.07
CA LEU A 113 -8.40 5.01 10.72
C LEU A 113 -8.74 6.20 9.83
N VAL A 114 -7.76 6.66 9.07
CA VAL A 114 -7.95 7.69 8.04
C VAL A 114 -7.40 7.15 6.73
N GLY A 115 -8.22 7.18 5.68
CA GLY A 115 -7.85 6.66 4.38
C GLY A 115 -8.05 7.66 3.25
N TYR A 116 -7.13 7.66 2.30
CA TYR A 116 -7.19 8.47 1.09
C TYR A 116 -6.97 7.60 -0.15
N ILE A 117 -7.64 7.95 -1.26
CA ILE A 117 -7.32 7.38 -2.57
C ILE A 117 -6.08 8.10 -3.10
N THR A 118 -5.10 7.32 -3.52
CA THR A 118 -3.83 7.83 -4.03
C THR A 118 -3.54 7.26 -5.43
N PRO A 119 -2.56 7.80 -6.17
CA PRO A 119 -2.30 7.37 -7.53
C PRO A 119 -1.73 5.96 -7.60
N LYS A 120 -1.79 5.37 -8.79
CA LYS A 120 -1.25 4.05 -9.09
C LYS A 120 0.26 3.98 -8.86
N MET A 121 0.74 2.77 -8.56
CA MET A 121 2.10 2.49 -8.08
C MET A 121 3.22 2.92 -9.02
N ASN A 122 2.98 2.94 -10.33
CA ASN A 122 4.00 3.29 -11.33
C ASN A 122 4.15 4.80 -11.57
N THR A 123 3.62 5.65 -10.67
CA THR A 123 3.75 7.10 -10.74
C THR A 123 4.85 7.61 -9.79
N ARG A 124 5.45 8.74 -10.13
CA ARG A 124 6.39 9.43 -9.24
C ARG A 124 5.71 9.84 -7.91
N GLU A 125 4.47 10.30 -8.00
CA GLU A 125 3.70 10.73 -6.83
C GLU A 125 3.46 9.58 -5.81
N ALA A 126 3.26 8.34 -6.28
CA ALA A 126 3.17 7.19 -5.39
C ALA A 126 4.46 6.95 -4.59
N ARG A 127 5.63 7.18 -5.21
CA ARG A 127 6.93 7.12 -4.51
C ARG A 127 7.07 8.25 -3.49
N VAL A 128 6.66 9.46 -3.84
CA VAL A 128 6.66 10.60 -2.92
C VAL A 128 5.75 10.34 -1.71
N LEU A 129 4.57 9.75 -1.92
CA LEU A 129 3.67 9.35 -0.82
C LEU A 129 4.28 8.27 0.07
N SER A 130 5.08 7.36 -0.48
CA SER A 130 5.81 6.37 0.33
C SER A 130 6.89 7.03 1.20
N ILE A 131 7.61 8.01 0.66
CA ILE A 131 8.54 8.85 1.45
C ILE A 131 7.77 9.60 2.56
N LEU A 132 6.65 10.20 2.22
CA LEU A 132 5.83 10.93 3.19
C LEU A 132 5.32 10.01 4.31
N SER A 133 4.94 8.78 4.01
CA SER A 133 4.54 7.83 5.05
C SER A 133 5.71 7.49 6.00
N THR A 134 6.91 7.31 5.46
CA THR A 134 8.13 7.11 6.26
C THR A 134 8.42 8.33 7.14
N TYR A 135 8.33 9.54 6.60
CA TYR A 135 8.51 10.78 7.37
C TYR A 135 7.54 10.90 8.54
N LEU A 136 6.27 10.59 8.29
CA LEU A 136 5.21 10.76 9.27
C LEU A 136 5.28 9.74 10.41
N SER A 137 5.60 8.46 10.15
CA SER A 137 5.43 7.45 11.20
C SER A 137 6.47 6.33 11.25
N ASP A 138 7.49 6.30 10.38
CA ASP A 138 8.47 5.22 10.43
C ASP A 138 9.56 5.47 11.48
N GLY A 139 9.56 4.62 12.50
CA GLY A 139 10.49 4.68 13.62
C GLY A 139 10.18 5.78 14.65
N LYS A 140 10.86 5.70 15.80
CA LYS A 140 10.63 6.58 16.97
C LYS A 140 10.94 8.06 16.74
N SER A 141 11.73 8.38 15.73
CA SER A 141 12.09 9.75 15.38
C SER A 141 11.20 10.39 14.31
N SER A 142 10.15 9.69 13.89
CA SER A 142 9.14 10.22 12.96
C SER A 142 8.24 11.24 13.64
N VAL A 143 7.68 12.16 12.85
CA VAL A 143 7.01 13.33 13.41
C VAL A 143 5.75 12.99 14.19
N LEU A 144 4.90 12.10 13.70
CA LEU A 144 3.69 11.68 14.41
C LEU A 144 4.01 10.82 15.64
N TYR A 145 4.98 9.91 15.53
CA TYR A 145 5.37 9.09 16.68
C TYR A 145 5.89 9.97 17.81
N LYS A 146 6.84 10.87 17.51
CA LYS A 146 7.37 11.78 18.48
C LYS A 146 6.28 12.64 19.12
N ARG A 147 5.45 13.29 18.29
CA ARG A 147 4.38 14.17 18.78
C ARG A 147 3.34 13.45 19.61
N MET A 148 2.79 12.33 19.10
CA MET A 148 1.60 11.70 19.68
C MET A 148 1.95 10.63 20.72
N VAL A 149 3.09 9.93 20.57
CA VAL A 149 3.47 8.83 21.47
C VAL A 149 4.46 9.32 22.54
N ASP A 150 5.54 9.99 22.13
CA ASP A 150 6.62 10.37 23.06
C ASP A 150 6.35 11.66 23.83
N ASP A 151 6.02 12.75 23.15
CA ASP A 151 5.95 14.08 23.78
C ASP A 151 4.59 14.26 24.48
N ASN A 152 3.48 14.12 23.76
CA ASN A 152 2.16 14.44 24.27
C ASN A 152 1.43 13.26 24.94
N LYS A 153 1.94 12.02 24.82
CA LYS A 153 1.33 10.83 25.42
C LYS A 153 -0.16 10.67 25.08
N LEU A 154 -0.51 10.85 23.81
CA LEU A 154 -1.89 10.79 23.33
C LEU A 154 -2.23 9.42 22.72
N ALA A 155 -1.23 8.74 22.16
CA ALA A 155 -1.42 7.48 21.46
C ALA A 155 -0.52 6.38 21.98
N LEU A 156 -1.03 5.15 21.96
CA LEU A 156 -0.23 3.93 22.15
C LEU A 156 0.62 3.64 20.91
N ALA A 157 0.07 3.93 19.74
CA ALA A 157 0.73 3.75 18.45
C ALA A 157 0.14 4.68 17.40
N VAL A 158 0.95 5.08 16.44
CA VAL A 158 0.54 5.76 15.23
C VAL A 158 1.34 5.19 14.06
N GLN A 159 0.65 4.92 12.95
CA GLN A 159 1.27 4.41 11.72
C GLN A 159 0.64 5.05 10.51
N THR A 160 1.44 5.28 9.49
CA THR A 160 1.00 5.68 8.15
C THR A 160 1.65 4.77 7.12
N VAL A 161 0.92 4.42 6.09
CA VAL A 161 1.43 3.58 4.99
C VAL A 161 0.79 3.98 3.67
N ASN A 162 1.58 4.02 2.61
CA ASN A 162 1.08 4.14 1.24
C ASN A 162 1.04 2.75 0.60
N LEU A 163 -0.15 2.17 0.50
CA LEU A 163 -0.40 0.90 -0.17
C LEU A 163 -0.66 1.15 -1.65
N ALA A 164 0.40 1.40 -2.40
CA ALA A 164 0.32 1.64 -3.84
C ALA A 164 0.04 0.32 -4.59
N GLN A 165 -0.88 0.35 -5.55
CA GLN A 165 -1.30 -0.79 -6.38
C GLN A 165 -1.43 -0.35 -7.84
N GLU A 166 -1.78 -1.27 -8.75
CA GLU A 166 -1.78 -1.04 -10.21
C GLU A 166 -2.70 0.09 -10.68
N ASP A 167 -3.91 0.19 -10.13
CA ASP A 167 -4.91 1.16 -10.61
C ASP A 167 -5.03 2.37 -9.68
N TYR A 168 -4.96 2.15 -8.38
CA TYR A 168 -5.02 3.15 -7.32
C TYR A 168 -4.11 2.75 -6.17
N GLY A 169 -3.80 3.69 -5.29
CA GLY A 169 -3.21 3.41 -3.99
C GLY A 169 -4.19 3.77 -2.86
N THR A 170 -3.93 3.22 -1.70
CA THR A 170 -4.60 3.59 -0.44
C THR A 170 -3.56 4.15 0.50
N TYR A 171 -3.64 5.44 0.83
CA TYR A 171 -2.87 6.00 1.92
C TYR A 171 -3.67 5.81 3.21
N LEU A 172 -3.13 5.03 4.12
CA LEU A 172 -3.79 4.66 5.37
C LEU A 172 -3.03 5.23 6.55
N MET A 173 -3.74 5.83 7.49
CA MET A 173 -3.26 6.26 8.80
C MET A 173 -4.04 5.51 9.88
N LEU A 174 -3.32 5.01 10.86
CA LEU A 174 -3.86 4.29 12.03
C LEU A 174 -3.34 4.98 13.29
N ALA A 175 -4.21 5.24 14.25
CA ALA A 175 -3.81 5.67 15.59
C ALA A 175 -4.63 4.94 16.66
N LEU A 176 -3.95 4.48 17.70
CA LEU A 176 -4.55 3.86 18.88
C LEU A 176 -4.46 4.84 20.06
N PRO A 177 -5.56 5.20 20.72
CA PRO A 177 -5.53 6.15 21.84
C PRO A 177 -4.85 5.57 23.08
N LEU A 178 -4.21 6.44 23.85
CA LEU A 178 -3.72 6.11 25.19
C LEU A 178 -4.80 6.48 26.23
N GLY A 179 -5.25 5.48 27.00
CA GLY A 179 -6.25 5.71 28.07
C GLY A 179 -7.57 6.26 27.54
N GLU A 180 -8.01 7.40 28.06
CA GLU A 180 -9.30 8.03 27.71
C GLU A 180 -9.20 9.07 26.59
N ILE A 181 -8.08 9.13 25.89
CA ILE A 181 -7.92 10.04 24.75
C ILE A 181 -8.94 9.67 23.66
N THR A 182 -9.65 10.69 23.18
CA THR A 182 -10.70 10.50 22.17
C THR A 182 -10.10 10.32 20.75
N LEU A 183 -10.83 9.63 19.86
CA LEU A 183 -10.44 9.51 18.46
C LEU A 183 -10.40 10.87 17.75
N GLU A 184 -11.28 11.81 18.16
CA GLU A 184 -11.27 13.20 17.67
C GLU A 184 -9.97 13.94 18.01
N LYS A 185 -9.46 13.72 19.23
CA LYS A 185 -8.18 14.34 19.61
C LYS A 185 -7.03 13.80 18.78
N LEU A 186 -7.01 12.48 18.52
CA LEU A 186 -6.00 11.87 17.64
C LEU A 186 -6.11 12.39 16.19
N LEU A 187 -7.34 12.53 15.68
CA LEU A 187 -7.58 13.08 14.34
C LEU A 187 -7.08 14.52 14.23
N SER A 188 -7.37 15.36 15.21
CA SER A 188 -6.89 16.74 15.25
C SER A 188 -5.36 16.84 15.21
N GLU A 189 -4.66 15.99 15.95
CA GLU A 189 -3.19 15.96 15.98
C GLU A 189 -2.58 15.51 14.64
N ILE A 190 -3.21 14.52 14.01
CA ILE A 190 -2.82 14.05 12.66
C ILE A 190 -3.04 15.18 11.65
N ASP A 191 -4.20 15.84 11.69
CA ASP A 191 -4.54 16.91 10.75
C ASP A 191 -3.60 18.12 10.89
N GLU A 192 -3.24 18.50 12.11
CA GLU A 192 -2.27 19.57 12.35
C GLU A 192 -0.90 19.25 11.74
N GLU A 193 -0.44 17.99 11.85
CA GLU A 193 0.85 17.61 11.28
C GLU A 193 0.82 17.53 9.75
N ILE A 194 -0.30 17.04 9.18
CA ILE A 194 -0.50 17.07 7.72
C ILE A 194 -0.52 18.51 7.20
N GLU A 195 -1.22 19.42 7.87
CA GLU A 195 -1.26 20.83 7.48
C GLU A 195 0.12 21.50 7.55
N LYS A 196 0.97 21.13 8.51
CA LYS A 196 2.37 21.60 8.51
C LYS A 196 3.12 21.14 7.27
N VAL A 197 3.07 19.84 6.95
CA VAL A 197 3.74 19.29 5.74
C VAL A 197 3.22 19.95 4.46
N LYS A 198 1.94 20.32 4.41
CA LYS A 198 1.35 21.02 3.25
C LYS A 198 1.81 22.47 3.14
N ASN A 199 2.18 23.12 4.23
CA ASN A 199 2.49 24.55 4.25
C ASN A 199 3.97 24.86 4.45
N GLU A 200 4.73 23.91 4.97
CA GLU A 200 6.16 24.05 5.29
C GLU A 200 6.98 22.98 4.55
N LEU A 201 8.21 23.30 4.22
CA LEU A 201 9.15 22.30 3.68
C LEU A 201 9.76 21.52 4.84
N ILE A 202 9.92 20.22 4.68
CA ILE A 202 10.73 19.41 5.60
C ILE A 202 12.18 19.89 5.56
N THR A 203 12.94 19.63 6.62
CA THR A 203 14.36 20.05 6.67
C THR A 203 15.22 19.24 5.70
N ASP A 204 16.38 19.79 5.30
CA ASP A 204 17.36 19.04 4.48
C ASP A 204 17.81 17.79 5.19
N ARG A 205 18.01 17.85 6.52
CA ARG A 205 18.37 16.71 7.35
C ARG A 205 17.30 15.61 7.33
N ASP A 206 16.03 15.97 7.37
CA ASP A 206 14.94 14.99 7.29
C ASP A 206 14.90 14.33 5.92
N LEU A 207 15.05 15.11 4.84
CA LEU A 207 15.10 14.56 3.48
C LEU A 207 16.27 13.59 3.33
N GLU A 208 17.48 13.95 3.76
CA GLU A 208 18.65 13.08 3.72
C GLU A 208 18.43 11.79 4.51
N LYS A 209 17.86 11.90 5.73
CA LYS A 209 17.51 10.73 6.55
C LYS A 209 16.53 9.80 5.83
N LEU A 210 15.50 10.33 5.19
CA LEU A 210 14.51 9.57 4.45
C LEU A 210 15.14 8.84 3.25
N GLN A 211 15.97 9.54 2.48
CA GLN A 211 16.69 8.94 1.36
C GLN A 211 17.62 7.80 1.82
N ASN A 212 18.36 7.97 2.90
CA ASN A 212 19.22 6.93 3.48
C ASN A 212 18.40 5.73 4.00
N THR A 213 17.24 5.97 4.59
CA THR A 213 16.33 4.90 5.06
C THR A 213 15.85 4.07 3.88
N LEU A 214 15.38 4.70 2.81
CA LEU A 214 14.90 4.02 1.61
C LEU A 214 16.02 3.26 0.88
N GLU A 215 17.22 3.84 0.82
CA GLU A 215 18.39 3.15 0.29
C GLU A 215 18.70 1.88 1.07
N THR A 216 18.68 1.97 2.40
CA THR A 216 18.90 0.81 3.27
C THR A 216 17.83 -0.26 3.06
N GLN A 217 16.57 0.13 2.97
CA GLN A 217 15.47 -0.81 2.70
C GLN A 217 15.62 -1.46 1.32
N PHE A 218 15.98 -0.70 0.30
CA PHE A 218 16.20 -1.22 -1.05
C PHE A 218 17.37 -2.20 -1.10
N VAL A 219 18.52 -1.85 -0.50
CA VAL A 219 19.70 -2.73 -0.43
C VAL A 219 19.37 -4.03 0.31
N ASN A 220 18.68 -3.94 1.46
CA ASN A 220 18.30 -5.11 2.24
C ASN A 220 17.32 -6.01 1.47
N ARG A 221 16.35 -5.45 0.77
CA ARG A 221 15.42 -6.21 -0.07
C ARG A 221 16.12 -6.99 -1.17
N ASN A 222 17.15 -6.42 -1.77
CA ASN A 222 17.90 -7.00 -2.88
C ASN A 222 19.20 -7.70 -2.44
N ALA A 223 19.42 -7.92 -1.14
CA ALA A 223 20.64 -8.57 -0.62
C ALA A 223 20.64 -10.09 -0.82
N SER A 224 19.49 -10.71 -1.13
CA SER A 224 19.38 -12.14 -1.37
C SER A 224 18.97 -12.44 -2.81
N ILE A 225 19.27 -13.65 -3.28
CA ILE A 225 18.82 -14.14 -4.60
C ILE A 225 17.30 -14.09 -4.71
N GLU A 226 16.59 -14.51 -3.66
CA GLU A 226 15.13 -14.42 -3.58
C GLU A 226 14.63 -12.97 -3.69
N GLY A 227 15.26 -12.04 -2.97
CA GLY A 227 14.91 -10.62 -3.04
C GLY A 227 15.09 -10.02 -4.43
N ILE A 228 16.18 -10.37 -5.11
CA ILE A 228 16.43 -9.96 -6.51
C ILE A 228 15.37 -10.56 -7.43
N ALA A 229 15.08 -11.86 -7.31
CA ALA A 229 14.06 -12.54 -8.14
C ALA A 229 12.68 -11.90 -7.97
N ASN A 230 12.25 -11.63 -6.72
CA ASN A 230 11.00 -10.97 -6.42
C ASN A 230 10.96 -9.55 -7.01
N SER A 231 12.03 -8.76 -6.83
CA SER A 231 12.11 -7.41 -7.40
C SER A 231 12.02 -7.41 -8.92
N LEU A 232 12.72 -8.32 -9.61
CA LEU A 232 12.65 -8.44 -11.08
C LEU A 232 11.25 -8.83 -11.54
N SER A 233 10.59 -9.76 -10.82
CA SER A 233 9.21 -10.17 -11.10
C SER A 233 8.24 -9.00 -10.94
N ASP A 234 8.34 -8.24 -9.84
CA ASP A 234 7.51 -7.09 -9.56
C ASP A 234 7.71 -5.99 -10.61
N TYR A 235 8.94 -5.64 -10.93
CA TYR A 235 9.23 -4.60 -11.92
C TYR A 235 8.73 -4.98 -13.31
N TYR A 236 8.89 -6.25 -13.73
CA TYR A 236 8.35 -6.69 -15.00
C TYR A 236 6.82 -6.69 -14.99
N THR A 237 6.20 -7.28 -14.00
CA THR A 237 4.74 -7.48 -13.93
C THR A 237 3.98 -6.15 -13.80
N PHE A 238 4.45 -5.25 -12.95
CA PHE A 238 3.71 -4.04 -12.59
C PHE A 238 4.18 -2.79 -13.32
N TYR A 239 5.43 -2.76 -13.80
CA TYR A 239 6.01 -1.59 -14.46
C TYR A 239 6.42 -1.86 -15.91
N GLY A 240 6.51 -3.14 -16.33
CA GLY A 240 6.97 -3.52 -17.66
C GLY A 240 8.46 -3.30 -17.91
N ASP A 241 9.25 -3.02 -16.87
CA ASP A 241 10.66 -2.66 -16.97
C ASP A 241 11.49 -3.23 -15.80
N THR A 242 12.23 -4.31 -16.06
CA THR A 242 13.16 -4.90 -15.09
C THR A 242 14.38 -4.00 -14.81
N GLY A 243 14.70 -3.07 -15.71
CA GLY A 243 15.80 -2.12 -15.55
C GLY A 243 15.63 -1.16 -14.36
N LEU A 244 14.40 -1.02 -13.86
CA LEU A 244 14.10 -0.24 -12.65
C LEU A 244 14.88 -0.71 -11.42
N ILE A 245 15.29 -1.99 -11.33
CA ILE A 245 16.15 -2.46 -10.24
C ILE A 245 17.46 -1.68 -10.13
N ASN A 246 17.95 -1.11 -11.25
CA ASN A 246 19.18 -0.33 -11.29
C ASN A 246 18.98 1.18 -11.12
N SER A 247 17.76 1.68 -11.31
CA SER A 247 17.47 3.12 -11.32
C SER A 247 16.51 3.58 -10.22
N GLU A 248 15.87 2.68 -9.51
CA GLU A 248 14.87 3.01 -8.48
C GLU A 248 15.45 3.91 -7.37
N LEU A 249 16.68 3.65 -6.94
CA LEU A 249 17.35 4.50 -5.94
C LEU A 249 17.56 5.93 -6.43
N ASP A 250 17.96 6.10 -7.69
CA ASP A 250 18.17 7.44 -8.27
C ASP A 250 16.85 8.20 -8.36
N ILE A 251 15.75 7.50 -8.65
CA ILE A 251 14.40 8.11 -8.63
C ILE A 251 14.11 8.63 -7.21
N TYR A 252 14.30 7.83 -6.17
CA TYR A 252 14.06 8.26 -4.80
C TYR A 252 14.99 9.39 -4.35
N ARG A 253 16.28 9.35 -4.72
CA ARG A 253 17.25 10.41 -4.43
C ARG A 253 16.93 11.73 -5.13
N SER A 254 16.24 11.67 -6.26
CA SER A 254 15.84 12.86 -7.02
C SER A 254 14.59 13.56 -6.47
N ILE A 255 13.87 12.96 -5.49
CA ILE A 255 12.66 13.56 -4.91
C ILE A 255 13.05 14.73 -4.01
N THR A 256 12.33 15.85 -4.20
CA THR A 256 12.59 17.11 -3.49
C THR A 256 11.62 17.36 -2.35
N LYS A 257 11.95 18.30 -1.49
CA LYS A 257 11.07 18.75 -0.38
C LYS A 257 9.79 19.39 -0.92
N GLU A 258 9.90 20.11 -2.01
CA GLU A 258 8.78 20.75 -2.70
C GLU A 258 7.79 19.70 -3.22
N GLU A 259 8.28 18.61 -3.82
CA GLU A 259 7.42 17.52 -4.28
C GLU A 259 6.68 16.86 -3.12
N ILE A 260 7.33 16.66 -1.96
CA ILE A 260 6.69 16.09 -0.77
C ILE A 260 5.54 16.98 -0.30
N ARG A 261 5.77 18.30 -0.18
CA ARG A 261 4.74 19.29 0.16
C ARG A 261 3.60 19.29 -0.86
N ASP A 262 3.92 19.34 -2.15
CA ASP A 262 2.92 19.51 -3.21
C ASP A 262 2.06 18.25 -3.39
N VAL A 263 2.65 17.06 -3.20
CA VAL A 263 1.91 15.78 -3.19
C VAL A 263 1.02 15.68 -1.94
N ALA A 264 1.48 16.13 -0.77
CA ALA A 264 0.63 16.22 0.42
C ALA A 264 -0.57 17.14 0.18
N LYS A 265 -0.37 18.32 -0.45
CA LYS A 265 -1.46 19.23 -0.84
C LYS A 265 -2.46 18.58 -1.80
N LYS A 266 -1.97 17.78 -2.73
CA LYS A 266 -2.81 17.18 -3.77
C LYS A 266 -3.67 16.05 -3.23
N TYR A 267 -3.14 15.20 -2.34
CA TYR A 267 -3.79 13.94 -1.97
C TYR A 267 -4.31 13.87 -0.54
N LEU A 268 -3.73 14.63 0.41
CA LEU A 268 -4.10 14.51 1.82
C LEU A 268 -5.03 15.64 2.27
N ASN A 269 -6.17 15.77 1.60
CA ASN A 269 -7.15 16.81 1.89
C ASN A 269 -8.22 16.32 2.88
N SER A 270 -8.50 17.13 3.89
CA SER A 270 -9.45 16.78 4.95
C SER A 270 -10.88 16.54 4.46
N ASN A 271 -11.27 17.09 3.31
CA ASN A 271 -12.59 16.88 2.69
C ASN A 271 -12.61 15.75 1.65
N GLN A 272 -11.51 15.06 1.40
CA GLN A 272 -11.38 14.01 0.37
C GLN A 272 -10.88 12.71 0.96
N ARG A 273 -11.45 12.29 2.08
CA ARG A 273 -10.99 11.13 2.86
C ARG A 273 -12.12 10.30 3.45
N VAL A 274 -11.76 9.13 3.89
CA VAL A 274 -12.58 8.27 4.73
C VAL A 274 -12.01 8.28 6.15
N ILE A 275 -12.89 8.42 7.14
CA ILE A 275 -12.57 8.25 8.57
C ILE A 275 -13.38 7.07 9.07
N VAL A 276 -12.72 6.13 9.73
CA VAL A 276 -13.39 5.00 10.37
C VAL A 276 -13.08 5.02 11.86
N ASP A 277 -14.13 5.14 12.66
CA ASP A 277 -14.10 4.89 14.08
C ASP A 277 -14.21 3.38 14.29
N TYR A 278 -13.08 2.72 14.55
CA TYR A 278 -12.99 1.28 14.73
C TYR A 278 -13.10 0.96 16.23
N LEU A 279 -14.26 0.47 16.65
CA LEU A 279 -14.66 0.40 18.04
C LEU A 279 -14.77 -1.05 18.54
N PRO A 280 -14.58 -1.29 19.86
CA PRO A 280 -14.96 -2.55 20.50
C PRO A 280 -16.44 -2.88 20.24
N GLY A 281 -16.74 -4.16 19.94
CA GLY A 281 -18.09 -4.66 19.69
C GLY A 281 -18.85 -5.05 20.95
#